data_b1f4ff51de8d0fa6501db9116f99dcea
#
_entry.id   b1f4ff51de8d0fa6501db9116f99dcea
#
_cell.length_a   1.000
_cell.length_b   1.000
_cell.length_c   1.000
_cell.angle_alpha   90.00
_cell.angle_beta   90.00
_cell.angle_gamma   90.00
#
_symmetry.space_group_name_H-M   'P 1'
#
loop_
_entity.id
_entity.type
_entity.pdbx_description
1 polymer ?
#
loop_
_entity_poly.entity_id
_entity_poly.type
_entity_poly.pdbx_seq_one_letter_code
_entity_poly.pdbx_strand_id
1 'polypeptide(L)'
;MRLLITGISGNIGNELSKKLEKEEIDFLGLDIVNNKMNSKKIISNDITKLKNLLKEKKLKKIDTLIHLASKINNEKDVTKIGLESIDVNIKGTINLLNSLPNLKNILFASSYMVYGIPLQNPIKENHKLEPQNIYGISKVITEKYLQVFCKEKKIELTIFRFMGIYGFSENYTSQAIPIFINKIKNNEKPTIFGDGNQKRNHLYVDDAIDAIITWLKNTKAGIFNIGGANTPTNLELISLINKKMNKKVQPIFVKQEQHDFIADISNMKKILKFTPKIKIKDGINKTVEKF
;
A
#
# COMPACT_ATOMS: atom_id res chain seq x y z
N MET A 1 -10.44 -7.70 20.65
CA MET A 1 -10.17 -7.60 19.20
C MET A 1 -9.34 -8.80 18.79
N ARG A 2 -9.75 -9.53 17.77
CA ARG A 2 -9.02 -10.66 17.17
C ARG A 2 -8.63 -10.28 15.76
N LEU A 3 -7.39 -9.83 15.62
CA LEU A 3 -6.86 -9.20 14.41
C LEU A 3 -6.30 -10.24 13.44
N LEU A 4 -6.70 -10.16 12.16
CA LEU A 4 -6.07 -10.84 11.03
C LEU A 4 -5.39 -9.82 10.11
N ILE A 5 -4.18 -10.12 9.70
CA ILE A 5 -3.43 -9.34 8.72
C ILE A 5 -3.08 -10.25 7.54
N THR A 6 -3.59 -9.96 6.35
CA THR A 6 -3.21 -10.67 5.14
C THR A 6 -2.11 -9.93 4.40
N GLY A 7 -1.25 -10.64 3.67
CA GLY A 7 -0.06 -10.02 3.07
C GLY A 7 0.99 -9.65 4.11
N ILE A 8 1.04 -10.41 5.21
CA ILE A 8 1.92 -10.15 6.36
C ILE A 8 3.41 -10.19 6.01
N SER A 9 3.78 -10.96 4.99
CA SER A 9 5.15 -11.08 4.51
C SER A 9 5.54 -10.00 3.49
N GLY A 10 4.58 -9.16 3.05
CA GLY A 10 4.83 -8.03 2.17
C GLY A 10 5.50 -6.85 2.90
N ASN A 11 5.90 -5.82 2.14
CA ASN A 11 6.63 -4.67 2.68
C ASN A 11 5.92 -3.98 3.85
N ILE A 12 4.64 -3.66 3.71
CA ILE A 12 3.85 -3.03 4.78
C ILE A 12 3.59 -4.03 5.90
N GLY A 13 3.19 -5.27 5.55
CA GLY A 13 2.83 -6.31 6.51
C GLY A 13 3.99 -6.68 7.44
N ASN A 14 5.19 -6.84 6.89
CA ASN A 14 6.38 -7.17 7.66
C ASN A 14 6.77 -6.07 8.66
N GLU A 15 6.75 -4.82 8.24
CA GLU A 15 7.06 -3.72 9.16
C GLU A 15 5.92 -3.49 10.18
N LEU A 16 4.65 -3.66 9.76
CA LEU A 16 3.49 -3.60 10.64
C LEU A 16 3.56 -4.66 11.74
N SER A 17 3.92 -5.90 11.40
CA SER A 17 4.03 -6.98 12.38
C SER A 17 5.08 -6.70 13.44
N LYS A 18 6.25 -6.18 13.07
CA LYS A 18 7.30 -5.77 14.01
C LYS A 18 6.79 -4.67 14.97
N LYS A 19 6.03 -3.72 14.44
CA LYS A 19 5.45 -2.65 15.24
C LYS A 19 4.40 -3.17 16.22
N LEU A 20 3.50 -4.07 15.77
CA LEU A 20 2.49 -4.69 16.63
C LEU A 20 3.11 -5.55 17.74
N GLU A 21 4.17 -6.30 17.43
CA GLU A 21 4.92 -7.06 18.45
C GLU A 21 5.53 -6.14 19.51
N LYS A 22 6.12 -5.01 19.08
CA LYS A 22 6.68 -4.01 20.00
C LYS A 22 5.61 -3.34 20.87
N GLU A 23 4.39 -3.17 20.36
CA GLU A 23 3.25 -2.59 21.10
C GLU A 23 2.42 -3.67 21.83
N GLU A 24 2.88 -4.93 21.86
CA GLU A 24 2.22 -6.07 22.51
C GLU A 24 0.79 -6.31 22.03
N ILE A 25 0.49 -5.93 20.76
CA ILE A 25 -0.80 -6.17 20.13
C ILE A 25 -0.81 -7.55 19.49
N ASP A 26 -1.74 -8.41 19.93
CA ASP A 26 -1.85 -9.76 19.37
C ASP A 26 -2.52 -9.75 17.99
N PHE A 27 -1.96 -10.54 17.05
CA PHE A 27 -2.46 -10.67 15.69
C PHE A 27 -2.22 -12.06 15.13
N LEU A 28 -2.98 -12.40 14.10
CA LEU A 28 -2.78 -13.56 13.24
C LEU A 28 -2.38 -13.06 11.85
N GLY A 29 -1.27 -13.55 11.32
CA GLY A 29 -0.84 -13.29 9.95
C GLY A 29 -1.36 -14.35 8.98
N LEU A 30 -1.64 -13.97 7.73
CA LEU A 30 -1.94 -14.88 6.63
C LEU A 30 -1.17 -14.47 5.38
N ASP A 31 -0.40 -15.40 4.83
CA ASP A 31 0.35 -15.20 3.59
C ASP A 31 0.59 -16.53 2.88
N ILE A 32 0.91 -16.48 1.59
CA ILE A 32 1.37 -17.64 0.80
C ILE A 32 2.81 -18.01 1.13
N VAL A 33 3.61 -17.05 1.59
CA VAL A 33 5.02 -17.23 1.95
C VAL A 33 5.14 -17.39 3.46
N ASN A 34 5.80 -18.46 3.88
CA ASN A 34 6.12 -18.67 5.29
C ASN A 34 7.47 -17.97 5.59
N ASN A 35 7.42 -16.68 5.91
CA ASN A 35 8.63 -15.95 6.33
C ASN A 35 9.12 -16.45 7.69
N LYS A 36 10.45 -16.29 7.94
CA LYS A 36 11.15 -16.62 9.19
C LYS A 36 10.66 -15.88 10.45
N MET A 37 9.58 -15.11 10.35
CA MET A 37 8.87 -14.54 11.49
C MET A 37 8.22 -15.64 12.31
N ASN A 38 8.01 -15.38 13.59
CA ASN A 38 7.48 -16.31 14.59
C ASN A 38 6.33 -17.18 14.00
N SER A 39 6.67 -18.39 13.55
CA SER A 39 5.80 -19.26 12.72
C SER A 39 4.46 -19.61 13.39
N LYS A 40 4.36 -19.44 14.72
CA LYS A 40 3.14 -19.72 15.49
C LYS A 40 2.02 -18.70 15.23
N LYS A 41 2.34 -17.49 14.78
CA LYS A 41 1.37 -16.42 14.49
C LYS A 41 0.99 -16.32 13.01
N ILE A 42 1.57 -17.12 12.12
CA ILE A 42 1.32 -17.05 10.68
C ILE A 42 0.61 -18.31 10.20
N ILE A 43 -0.46 -18.12 9.45
CA ILE A 43 -1.11 -19.15 8.64
C ILE A 43 -0.51 -19.06 7.22
N SER A 44 0.22 -20.09 6.81
CA SER A 44 0.66 -20.23 5.42
C SER A 44 -0.51 -20.78 4.60
N ASN A 45 -1.20 -19.90 3.86
CA ASN A 45 -2.34 -20.28 3.03
C ASN A 45 -2.55 -19.28 1.89
N ASP A 46 -3.16 -19.77 0.81
CA ASP A 46 -3.47 -18.99 -0.38
C ASP A 46 -4.94 -18.52 -0.33
N ILE A 47 -5.16 -17.21 -0.35
CA ILE A 47 -6.51 -16.62 -0.33
C ILE A 47 -7.34 -17.01 -1.57
N THR A 48 -6.71 -17.45 -2.66
CA THR A 48 -7.43 -17.97 -3.84
C THR A 48 -8.04 -19.35 -3.61
N LYS A 49 -7.65 -20.07 -2.55
CA LYS A 49 -8.05 -21.46 -2.24
C LYS A 49 -9.10 -21.51 -1.12
N LEU A 50 -10.35 -21.16 -1.44
CA LEU A 50 -11.46 -21.10 -0.46
C LEU A 50 -11.57 -22.35 0.43
N LYS A 51 -11.48 -23.57 -0.16
CA LYS A 51 -11.58 -24.84 0.60
C LYS A 51 -10.54 -24.94 1.72
N ASN A 52 -9.34 -24.40 1.50
CA ASN A 52 -8.26 -24.40 2.50
C ASN A 52 -8.53 -23.36 3.59
N LEU A 53 -8.99 -22.15 3.22
CA LEU A 53 -9.36 -21.12 4.20
C LEU A 53 -10.48 -21.59 5.13
N LEU A 54 -11.50 -22.27 4.61
CA LEU A 54 -12.63 -22.79 5.41
C LEU A 54 -12.22 -23.83 6.45
N LYS A 55 -11.10 -24.55 6.24
CA LYS A 55 -10.54 -25.52 7.20
C LYS A 55 -9.82 -24.84 8.37
N GLU A 56 -9.40 -23.57 8.21
CA GLU A 56 -8.65 -22.83 9.22
C GLU A 56 -9.56 -22.38 10.38
N LYS A 57 -9.66 -23.18 11.43
CA LYS A 57 -10.51 -22.90 12.59
C LYS A 57 -10.19 -21.54 13.25
N LYS A 58 -8.94 -21.09 13.18
CA LYS A 58 -8.51 -19.80 13.74
C LYS A 58 -9.21 -18.62 13.07
N LEU A 59 -9.50 -18.70 11.76
CA LEU A 59 -10.16 -17.64 10.99
C LEU A 59 -11.60 -17.38 11.48
N LYS A 60 -12.29 -18.40 11.98
CA LYS A 60 -13.67 -18.25 12.49
C LYS A 60 -13.77 -17.33 13.72
N LYS A 61 -12.66 -17.04 14.38
CA LYS A 61 -12.62 -16.19 15.58
C LYS A 61 -12.27 -14.74 15.29
N ILE A 62 -11.94 -14.40 14.06
CA ILE A 62 -11.49 -13.07 13.66
C ILE A 62 -12.67 -12.11 13.64
N ASP A 63 -12.49 -10.92 14.21
CA ASP A 63 -13.44 -9.82 14.19
C ASP A 63 -12.92 -8.58 13.48
N THR A 64 -11.60 -8.47 13.25
CA THR A 64 -10.96 -7.31 12.63
C THR A 64 -9.96 -7.78 11.57
N LEU A 65 -10.08 -7.23 10.36
CA LEU A 65 -9.22 -7.55 9.22
C LEU A 65 -8.45 -6.33 8.74
N ILE A 66 -7.12 -6.46 8.65
CA ILE A 66 -6.27 -5.57 7.84
C ILE A 66 -5.90 -6.34 6.57
N HIS A 67 -6.47 -5.92 5.44
CA HIS A 67 -6.31 -6.61 4.17
C HIS A 67 -5.25 -5.91 3.31
N LEU A 68 -3.99 -6.38 3.42
CA LEU A 68 -2.83 -5.90 2.65
C LEU A 68 -2.48 -6.82 1.48
N ALA A 69 -2.94 -8.09 1.50
CA ALA A 69 -2.65 -9.05 0.44
C ALA A 69 -3.12 -8.53 -0.92
N SER A 70 -2.22 -8.47 -1.86
CA SER A 70 -2.50 -8.01 -3.22
C SER A 70 -1.36 -8.40 -4.15
N LYS A 71 -1.70 -8.73 -5.38
CA LYS A 71 -0.71 -8.91 -6.46
C LYS A 71 -0.54 -7.58 -7.18
N ILE A 72 0.68 -7.06 -7.16
CA ILE A 72 1.13 -5.94 -7.99
C ILE A 72 2.03 -6.54 -9.04
N ASN A 73 1.66 -6.44 -10.32
CA ASN A 73 2.43 -7.02 -11.40
C ASN A 73 3.19 -5.95 -12.18
N ASN A 74 4.47 -6.22 -12.42
CA ASN A 74 5.34 -5.46 -13.33
C ASN A 74 5.59 -6.21 -14.65
N GLU A 75 4.85 -7.29 -14.90
CA GLU A 75 4.97 -8.05 -16.17
C GLU A 75 4.41 -7.26 -17.35
N LYS A 76 4.88 -7.61 -18.55
CA LYS A 76 4.43 -6.98 -19.79
C LYS A 76 3.19 -7.67 -20.40
N ASP A 77 2.93 -8.92 -20.02
CA ASP A 77 1.78 -9.67 -20.52
C ASP A 77 0.50 -9.25 -19.81
N VAL A 78 -0.29 -8.44 -20.50
CA VAL A 78 -1.55 -7.87 -20.00
C VAL A 78 -2.57 -8.96 -19.63
N THR A 79 -2.63 -10.06 -20.38
CA THR A 79 -3.57 -11.17 -20.13
C THR A 79 -3.21 -11.89 -18.83
N LYS A 80 -1.95 -12.23 -18.65
CA LYS A 80 -1.45 -12.89 -17.44
C LYS A 80 -1.65 -12.01 -16.21
N ILE A 81 -1.31 -10.72 -16.30
CA ILE A 81 -1.55 -9.74 -15.24
C ILE A 81 -3.04 -9.67 -14.88
N GLY A 82 -3.92 -9.66 -15.90
CA GLY A 82 -5.37 -9.62 -15.70
C GLY A 82 -5.87 -10.81 -14.90
N LEU A 83 -5.51 -12.03 -15.33
CA LEU A 83 -5.92 -13.27 -14.66
C LEU A 83 -5.42 -13.33 -13.20
N GLU A 84 -4.14 -13.04 -12.96
CA GLU A 84 -3.57 -13.04 -11.62
C GLU A 84 -4.22 -11.96 -10.71
N SER A 85 -4.53 -10.78 -11.27
CA SER A 85 -5.19 -9.71 -10.52
C SER A 85 -6.63 -10.07 -10.17
N ILE A 86 -7.36 -10.73 -11.07
CA ILE A 86 -8.71 -11.24 -10.78
C ILE A 86 -8.64 -12.31 -9.69
N ASP A 87 -7.76 -13.29 -9.83
CA ASP A 87 -7.67 -14.40 -8.89
C ASP A 87 -7.25 -13.94 -7.49
N VAL A 88 -6.21 -13.12 -7.37
CA VAL A 88 -5.69 -12.71 -6.06
C VAL A 88 -6.49 -11.54 -5.48
N ASN A 89 -6.60 -10.43 -6.23
CA ASN A 89 -7.12 -9.18 -5.65
C ASN A 89 -8.64 -9.18 -5.49
N ILE A 90 -9.36 -9.89 -6.37
CA ILE A 90 -10.83 -9.90 -6.36
C ILE A 90 -11.34 -11.20 -5.74
N LYS A 91 -11.14 -12.34 -6.42
CA LYS A 91 -11.61 -13.65 -5.96
C LYS A 91 -11.01 -14.04 -4.60
N GLY A 92 -9.71 -13.79 -4.42
CA GLY A 92 -9.04 -14.01 -3.13
C GLY A 92 -9.67 -13.22 -1.99
N THR A 93 -10.00 -11.94 -2.22
CA THR A 93 -10.73 -11.12 -1.23
C THR A 93 -12.10 -11.71 -0.92
N ILE A 94 -12.89 -12.11 -1.93
CA ILE A 94 -14.20 -12.73 -1.73
C ILE A 94 -14.09 -14.03 -0.92
N ASN A 95 -13.14 -14.90 -1.25
CA ASN A 95 -12.89 -16.14 -0.52
C ASN A 95 -12.53 -15.88 0.94
N LEU A 96 -11.66 -14.90 1.17
CA LEU A 96 -11.24 -14.50 2.51
C LEU A 96 -12.46 -14.07 3.35
N LEU A 97 -13.30 -13.18 2.83
CA LEU A 97 -14.48 -12.71 3.53
C LEU A 97 -15.46 -13.85 3.87
N ASN A 98 -15.63 -14.80 2.97
CA ASN A 98 -16.45 -16.00 3.22
C ASN A 98 -15.88 -16.91 4.33
N SER A 99 -14.59 -16.81 4.62
CA SER A 99 -13.93 -17.57 5.70
C SER A 99 -13.98 -16.88 7.07
N LEU A 100 -14.48 -15.64 7.15
CA LEU A 100 -14.47 -14.76 8.32
C LEU A 100 -15.92 -14.43 8.81
N PRO A 101 -16.67 -15.40 9.35
CA PRO A 101 -18.10 -15.22 9.65
C PRO A 101 -18.39 -14.20 10.77
N ASN A 102 -17.42 -13.88 11.61
CA ASN A 102 -17.59 -12.98 12.76
C ASN A 102 -16.95 -11.59 12.56
N LEU A 103 -16.65 -11.24 11.31
CA LEU A 103 -15.97 -9.99 10.96
C LEU A 103 -16.85 -8.78 11.29
N LYS A 104 -16.24 -7.76 11.92
CA LYS A 104 -16.87 -6.50 12.33
C LYS A 104 -16.22 -5.29 11.71
N ASN A 105 -14.91 -5.34 11.53
CA ASN A 105 -14.12 -4.21 11.02
C ASN A 105 -13.17 -4.66 9.92
N ILE A 106 -13.11 -3.90 8.84
CA ILE A 106 -12.16 -4.10 7.74
C ILE A 106 -11.39 -2.81 7.50
N LEU A 107 -10.06 -2.90 7.45
CA LEU A 107 -9.21 -1.94 6.78
C LEU A 107 -8.69 -2.57 5.48
N PHE A 108 -9.05 -1.97 4.35
CA PHE A 108 -8.60 -2.40 3.02
C PHE A 108 -7.51 -1.45 2.50
N ALA A 109 -6.36 -2.00 2.16
CA ALA A 109 -5.29 -1.27 1.51
C ALA A 109 -5.57 -1.13 0.00
N SER A 110 -6.11 0.01 -0.37
CA SER A 110 -6.27 0.48 -1.75
C SER A 110 -5.06 1.32 -2.17
N SER A 111 -5.14 1.98 -3.31
CA SER A 111 -4.05 2.72 -3.92
C SER A 111 -4.54 4.00 -4.60
N TYR A 112 -3.69 5.02 -4.72
CA TYR A 112 -3.94 6.19 -5.57
C TYR A 112 -4.17 5.85 -7.04
N MET A 113 -3.72 4.68 -7.50
CA MET A 113 -3.91 4.22 -8.88
C MET A 113 -5.38 4.02 -9.26
N VAL A 114 -6.31 4.04 -8.30
CA VAL A 114 -7.75 4.00 -8.56
C VAL A 114 -8.27 5.28 -9.24
N TYR A 115 -7.57 6.41 -9.08
CA TYR A 115 -8.03 7.70 -9.61
C TYR A 115 -7.78 7.86 -11.12
N GLY A 116 -6.74 7.22 -11.67
CA GLY A 116 -6.31 7.45 -13.05
C GLY A 116 -5.66 8.82 -13.21
N ILE A 117 -5.87 9.47 -14.36
CA ILE A 117 -5.36 10.83 -14.62
C ILE A 117 -6.18 11.83 -13.78
N PRO A 118 -5.54 12.63 -12.91
CA PRO A 118 -6.26 13.56 -12.07
C PRO A 118 -6.92 14.68 -12.87
N LEU A 119 -8.23 14.86 -12.68
CA LEU A 119 -8.96 15.98 -13.26
C LEU A 119 -8.73 17.29 -12.48
N GLN A 120 -8.30 17.17 -11.23
CA GLN A 120 -7.96 18.30 -10.35
C GLN A 120 -6.95 17.90 -9.28
N ASN A 121 -6.16 18.84 -8.83
CA ASN A 121 -5.27 18.72 -7.68
C ASN A 121 -5.60 19.82 -6.65
N PRO A 122 -5.62 19.52 -5.33
CA PRO A 122 -5.45 18.19 -4.73
C PRO A 122 -6.62 17.23 -5.01
N ILE A 123 -6.30 15.92 -5.13
CA ILE A 123 -7.26 14.86 -5.39
C ILE A 123 -8.00 14.52 -4.09
N LYS A 124 -9.32 14.72 -4.05
CA LYS A 124 -10.17 14.34 -2.91
C LYS A 124 -10.65 12.89 -3.04
N GLU A 125 -11.09 12.30 -1.93
CA GLU A 125 -11.57 10.91 -1.92
C GLU A 125 -12.83 10.68 -2.77
N ASN A 126 -13.61 11.73 -3.04
CA ASN A 126 -14.78 11.69 -3.93
C ASN A 126 -14.46 11.93 -5.42
N HIS A 127 -13.17 12.08 -5.77
CA HIS A 127 -12.75 12.18 -7.16
C HIS A 127 -13.19 10.93 -7.94
N LYS A 128 -13.50 11.09 -9.24
CA LYS A 128 -13.85 10.01 -10.15
C LYS A 128 -12.77 8.94 -10.16
N LEU A 129 -13.18 7.67 -10.26
CA LEU A 129 -12.27 6.53 -10.33
C LEU A 129 -12.17 6.05 -11.77
N GLU A 130 -11.05 6.34 -12.42
CA GLU A 130 -10.78 5.99 -13.83
C GLU A 130 -9.36 5.38 -13.98
N PRO A 131 -9.12 4.22 -13.35
CA PRO A 131 -7.79 3.61 -13.31
C PRO A 131 -7.23 3.33 -14.71
N GLN A 132 -5.94 3.62 -14.91
CA GLN A 132 -5.24 3.47 -16.18
C GLN A 132 -4.42 2.17 -16.28
N ASN A 133 -4.51 1.29 -15.28
CA ASN A 133 -3.81 0.02 -15.28
C ASN A 133 -4.63 -1.07 -14.57
N ILE A 134 -4.30 -2.33 -14.84
CA ILE A 134 -5.02 -3.51 -14.34
C ILE A 134 -5.04 -3.56 -12.81
N TYR A 135 -3.94 -3.18 -12.16
CA TYR A 135 -3.88 -3.12 -10.71
C TYR A 135 -4.90 -2.12 -10.14
N GLY A 136 -4.93 -0.90 -10.66
CA GLY A 136 -5.93 0.11 -10.28
C GLY A 136 -7.36 -0.36 -10.53
N ILE A 137 -7.62 -1.00 -11.68
CA ILE A 137 -8.93 -1.61 -12.00
C ILE A 137 -9.31 -2.64 -10.93
N SER A 138 -8.39 -3.56 -10.58
CA SER A 138 -8.66 -4.58 -9.57
C SER A 138 -8.97 -3.97 -8.20
N LYS A 139 -8.28 -2.87 -7.82
CA LYS A 139 -8.55 -2.15 -6.58
C LYS A 139 -9.92 -1.47 -6.59
N VAL A 140 -10.32 -0.82 -7.70
CA VAL A 140 -11.66 -0.21 -7.84
C VAL A 140 -12.76 -1.26 -7.69
N ILE A 141 -12.63 -2.39 -8.39
CA ILE A 141 -13.60 -3.49 -8.29
C ILE A 141 -13.71 -4.00 -6.84
N THR A 142 -12.57 -4.19 -6.17
CA THR A 142 -12.54 -4.65 -4.78
C THR A 142 -13.13 -3.62 -3.83
N GLU A 143 -12.84 -2.31 -3.99
CA GLU A 143 -13.47 -1.25 -3.21
C GLU A 143 -15.00 -1.28 -3.33
N LYS A 144 -15.51 -1.39 -4.56
CA LYS A 144 -16.96 -1.43 -4.82
C LYS A 144 -17.61 -2.68 -4.23
N TYR A 145 -16.98 -3.84 -4.40
CA TYR A 145 -17.46 -5.08 -3.80
C TYR A 145 -17.53 -4.97 -2.27
N LEU A 146 -16.46 -4.49 -1.63
CA LEU A 146 -16.40 -4.31 -0.18
C LEU A 146 -17.46 -3.33 0.33
N GLN A 147 -17.71 -2.23 -0.37
CA GLN A 147 -18.74 -1.26 0.00
C GLN A 147 -20.13 -1.91 0.06
N VAL A 148 -20.49 -2.71 -0.95
CA VAL A 148 -21.78 -3.43 -0.97
C VAL A 148 -21.82 -4.52 0.10
N PHE A 149 -20.80 -5.40 0.13
CA PHE A 149 -20.72 -6.52 1.07
C PHE A 149 -20.78 -6.06 2.54
N CYS A 150 -20.00 -5.04 2.90
CA CYS A 150 -19.94 -4.54 4.26
C CYS A 150 -21.24 -3.87 4.68
N LYS A 151 -21.92 -3.15 3.78
CA LYS A 151 -23.22 -2.56 4.02
C LYS A 151 -24.26 -3.66 4.35
N GLU A 152 -24.34 -4.70 3.52
CA GLU A 152 -25.27 -5.83 3.71
C GLU A 152 -25.00 -6.62 5.01
N LYS A 153 -23.72 -6.80 5.34
CA LYS A 153 -23.29 -7.54 6.53
C LYS A 153 -23.15 -6.70 7.79
N LYS A 154 -23.39 -5.39 7.73
CA LYS A 154 -23.21 -4.42 8.83
C LYS A 154 -21.79 -4.44 9.40
N ILE A 155 -20.79 -4.47 8.50
CA ILE A 155 -19.36 -4.45 8.83
C ILE A 155 -18.83 -3.03 8.61
N GLU A 156 -18.06 -2.51 9.54
CA GLU A 156 -17.39 -1.21 9.43
C GLU A 156 -16.24 -1.30 8.42
N LEU A 157 -16.35 -0.56 7.30
CA LEU A 157 -15.35 -0.56 6.24
C LEU A 157 -14.52 0.72 6.24
N THR A 158 -13.21 0.54 6.28
CA THR A 158 -12.23 1.60 6.05
C THR A 158 -11.40 1.27 4.82
N ILE A 159 -11.27 2.22 3.92
CA ILE A 159 -10.44 2.11 2.72
C ILE A 159 -9.32 3.14 2.82
N PHE A 160 -8.07 2.67 2.85
CA PHE A 160 -6.90 3.51 2.74
C PHE A 160 -6.41 3.52 1.30
N ARG A 161 -6.55 4.64 0.59
CA ARG A 161 -5.93 4.87 -0.70
C ARG A 161 -4.53 5.42 -0.47
N PHE A 162 -3.59 4.51 -0.38
CA PHE A 162 -2.20 4.88 -0.15
C PHE A 162 -1.61 5.58 -1.36
N MET A 163 -0.95 6.71 -1.09
CA MET A 163 -0.08 7.38 -2.05
C MET A 163 1.25 6.62 -2.16
N GLY A 164 2.18 7.09 -2.97
CA GLY A 164 3.45 6.39 -3.24
C GLY A 164 4.22 6.04 -1.96
N ILE A 165 3.97 4.85 -1.39
CA ILE A 165 4.70 4.37 -0.22
C ILE A 165 6.13 4.05 -0.64
N TYR A 166 7.12 4.49 0.17
CA TYR A 166 8.52 4.19 -0.03
C TYR A 166 9.22 3.85 1.28
N GLY A 167 10.37 3.26 1.16
CA GLY A 167 11.23 2.78 2.23
C GLY A 167 12.09 1.64 1.70
N PHE A 168 12.93 1.07 2.54
CA PHE A 168 13.70 -0.10 2.14
C PHE A 168 12.78 -1.32 1.98
N SER A 169 12.98 -2.04 0.88
CA SER A 169 12.32 -3.31 0.60
C SER A 169 13.22 -4.13 -0.32
N GLU A 170 13.31 -5.40 -0.09
CA GLU A 170 14.03 -6.32 -0.98
C GLU A 170 13.38 -6.37 -2.39
N ASN A 171 12.07 -6.12 -2.47
CA ASN A 171 11.27 -6.15 -3.71
C ASN A 171 10.84 -4.73 -4.15
N TYR A 172 11.80 -3.84 -4.42
CA TYR A 172 11.54 -2.43 -4.72
C TYR A 172 11.28 -2.10 -6.20
N THR A 173 11.08 -3.07 -7.05
CA THR A 173 11.03 -2.93 -8.52
C THR A 173 9.92 -2.01 -9.06
N SER A 174 8.94 -1.63 -8.23
CA SER A 174 7.82 -0.77 -8.61
C SER A 174 7.82 0.62 -7.97
N GLN A 175 8.82 0.94 -7.15
CA GLN A 175 8.85 2.19 -6.38
C GLN A 175 9.95 3.13 -6.89
N ALA A 176 9.60 4.35 -7.29
CA ALA A 176 10.54 5.29 -7.90
C ALA A 176 11.75 5.61 -6.99
N ILE A 177 11.52 5.94 -5.72
CA ILE A 177 12.61 6.33 -4.80
C ILE A 177 13.64 5.20 -4.61
N PRO A 178 13.27 3.96 -4.25
CA PRO A 178 14.22 2.85 -4.18
C PRO A 178 14.94 2.56 -5.51
N ILE A 179 14.24 2.66 -6.65
CA ILE A 179 14.87 2.50 -7.97
C ILE A 179 15.93 3.58 -8.21
N PHE A 180 15.63 4.84 -7.90
CA PHE A 180 16.59 5.93 -8.05
C PHE A 180 17.81 5.75 -7.13
N ILE A 181 17.58 5.34 -5.86
CA ILE A 181 18.64 5.05 -4.91
C ILE A 181 19.58 3.97 -5.46
N ASN A 182 19.02 2.83 -5.93
CA ASN A 182 19.81 1.72 -6.44
C ASN A 182 20.63 2.14 -7.68
N LYS A 183 20.02 2.86 -8.63
CA LYS A 183 20.71 3.35 -9.82
C LYS A 183 21.84 4.30 -9.46
N ILE A 184 21.57 5.30 -8.62
CA ILE A 184 22.58 6.28 -8.19
C ILE A 184 23.70 5.60 -7.41
N LYS A 185 23.39 4.63 -6.54
CA LYS A 185 24.40 3.83 -5.82
C LYS A 185 25.38 3.18 -6.80
N ASN A 186 24.89 2.62 -7.89
CA ASN A 186 25.68 1.93 -8.91
C ASN A 186 26.27 2.87 -9.97
N ASN A 187 26.19 4.19 -9.82
CA ASN A 187 26.56 5.21 -10.81
C ASN A 187 25.79 5.08 -12.14
N GLU A 188 24.61 4.45 -12.11
CA GLU A 188 23.72 4.35 -13.26
C GLU A 188 22.77 5.55 -13.31
N LYS A 189 22.43 6.03 -14.51
CA LYS A 189 21.50 7.14 -14.70
C LYS A 189 20.07 6.71 -14.39
N PRO A 190 19.36 7.36 -13.44
CA PRO A 190 17.93 7.14 -13.25
C PRO A 190 17.14 7.59 -14.49
N THR A 191 16.09 6.85 -14.83
CA THR A 191 15.18 7.24 -15.91
C THR A 191 14.03 8.06 -15.34
N ILE A 192 13.80 9.24 -15.90
CA ILE A 192 12.64 10.08 -15.64
C ILE A 192 11.73 10.06 -16.87
N PHE A 193 10.45 9.74 -16.66
CA PHE A 193 9.42 9.90 -17.67
C PHE A 193 8.84 11.31 -17.58
N GLY A 194 8.76 12.02 -18.72
CA GLY A 194 8.41 13.44 -18.76
C GLY A 194 9.61 14.35 -18.47
N ASP A 195 9.35 15.55 -17.99
CA ASP A 195 10.35 16.60 -17.68
C ASP A 195 10.90 16.52 -16.24
N GLY A 196 10.32 15.66 -15.41
CA GLY A 196 10.74 15.47 -14.01
C GLY A 196 10.16 16.47 -13.02
N ASN A 197 9.31 17.40 -13.46
CA ASN A 197 8.70 18.44 -12.61
C ASN A 197 7.36 18.01 -12.00
N GLN A 198 6.80 16.86 -12.40
CA GLN A 198 5.56 16.35 -11.85
C GLN A 198 5.70 16.07 -10.34
N LYS A 199 4.70 16.54 -9.58
CA LYS A 199 4.65 16.45 -8.12
C LYS A 199 3.85 15.24 -7.67
N ARG A 200 4.32 14.56 -6.62
CA ARG A 200 3.60 13.41 -6.03
C ARG A 200 3.75 13.40 -4.52
N ASN A 201 2.69 13.00 -3.82
CA ASN A 201 2.85 12.64 -2.41
C ASN A 201 3.63 11.32 -2.33
N HIS A 202 4.67 11.34 -1.50
CA HIS A 202 5.38 10.13 -1.11
C HIS A 202 5.20 9.93 0.39
N LEU A 203 4.85 8.71 0.78
CA LEU A 203 4.60 8.33 2.18
C LEU A 203 5.68 7.36 2.64
N TYR A 204 6.44 7.72 3.67
CA TYR A 204 7.40 6.79 4.23
C TYR A 204 6.70 5.62 4.92
N VAL A 205 7.26 4.42 4.83
CA VAL A 205 6.61 3.19 5.31
C VAL A 205 6.24 3.25 6.79
N ASP A 206 7.08 3.86 7.65
CA ASP A 206 6.76 4.00 9.08
C ASP A 206 5.49 4.84 9.30
N ASP A 207 5.29 5.92 8.52
CA ASP A 207 4.06 6.73 8.57
C ASP A 207 2.84 5.95 8.06
N ALA A 208 3.00 5.08 7.06
CA ALA A 208 1.91 4.20 6.61
C ALA A 208 1.48 3.23 7.72
N ILE A 209 2.45 2.68 8.46
CA ILE A 209 2.19 1.81 9.60
C ILE A 209 1.55 2.56 10.76
N ASP A 210 2.05 3.75 11.09
CA ASP A 210 1.48 4.59 12.15
C ASP A 210 0.02 5.01 11.82
N ALA A 211 -0.32 5.19 10.53
CA ALA A 211 -1.71 5.41 10.11
C ALA A 211 -2.60 4.18 10.38
N ILE A 212 -2.10 2.99 10.08
CA ILE A 212 -2.82 1.72 10.36
C ILE A 212 -2.99 1.52 11.88
N ILE A 213 -1.95 1.76 12.67
CA ILE A 213 -2.02 1.67 14.14
C ILE A 213 -3.00 2.69 14.72
N THR A 214 -3.01 3.91 14.17
CA THR A 214 -3.97 4.95 14.58
C THR A 214 -5.40 4.50 14.30
N TRP A 215 -5.66 3.89 13.15
CA TRP A 215 -6.95 3.31 12.84
C TRP A 215 -7.32 2.15 13.78
N LEU A 216 -6.39 1.25 14.11
CA LEU A 216 -6.64 0.14 15.04
C LEU A 216 -7.10 0.62 16.42
N LYS A 217 -6.58 1.75 16.90
CA LYS A 217 -6.96 2.35 18.19
C LYS A 217 -8.35 3.00 18.17
N ASN A 218 -8.83 3.37 16.99
CA ASN A 218 -10.11 4.05 16.83
C ASN A 218 -10.70 3.78 15.43
N THR A 219 -11.23 2.58 15.23
CA THR A 219 -11.75 2.09 13.95
C THR A 219 -12.80 3.03 13.35
N LYS A 220 -12.39 3.97 12.52
CA LYS A 220 -13.27 4.91 11.81
C LYS A 220 -13.54 4.42 10.41
N ALA A 221 -14.81 4.13 10.11
CA ALA A 221 -15.24 3.82 8.75
C ALA A 221 -15.09 5.01 7.82
N GLY A 222 -14.82 4.72 6.55
CA GLY A 222 -14.71 5.72 5.49
C GLY A 222 -13.59 5.46 4.51
N ILE A 223 -13.45 6.37 3.54
CA ILE A 223 -12.37 6.33 2.55
C ILE A 223 -11.42 7.46 2.86
N PHE A 224 -10.13 7.18 2.86
CA PHE A 224 -9.10 8.15 3.23
C PHE A 224 -7.90 8.07 2.28
N ASN A 225 -7.49 9.23 1.77
CA ASN A 225 -6.20 9.37 1.13
C ASN A 225 -5.10 9.38 2.20
N ILE A 226 -4.17 8.44 2.12
CA ILE A 226 -3.05 8.30 3.05
C ILE A 226 -1.76 8.66 2.32
N GLY A 227 -1.23 9.84 2.58
CA GLY A 227 -0.07 10.38 1.87
C GLY A 227 0.83 11.22 2.77
N GLY A 228 2.07 11.38 2.35
CA GLY A 228 3.03 12.27 3.03
C GLY A 228 2.68 13.74 2.86
N ALA A 229 3.20 14.59 3.74
CA ALA A 229 2.94 16.03 3.71
C ALA A 229 3.68 16.76 2.58
N ASN A 230 4.77 16.19 2.07
CA ASN A 230 5.57 16.79 1.02
C ASN A 230 5.19 16.22 -0.35
N THR A 231 5.29 17.07 -1.36
CA THR A 231 5.01 16.72 -2.77
C THR A 231 6.21 17.04 -3.64
N PRO A 232 7.36 16.35 -3.46
CA PRO A 232 8.57 16.63 -4.24
C PRO A 232 8.39 16.23 -5.70
N THR A 233 9.15 16.88 -6.56
CA THR A 233 9.34 16.48 -7.96
C THR A 233 10.35 15.32 -8.05
N ASN A 234 10.39 14.62 -9.18
CA ASN A 234 11.40 13.58 -9.40
C ASN A 234 12.83 14.16 -9.44
N LEU A 235 13.00 15.38 -9.94
CA LEU A 235 14.29 16.08 -9.93
C LEU A 235 14.75 16.39 -8.50
N GLU A 236 13.85 16.87 -7.64
CA GLU A 236 14.15 17.11 -6.22
C GLU A 236 14.52 15.80 -5.51
N LEU A 237 13.82 14.68 -5.79
CA LEU A 237 14.16 13.38 -5.22
C LEU A 237 15.58 12.94 -5.61
N ILE A 238 15.94 13.03 -6.89
CA ILE A 238 17.28 12.67 -7.38
C ILE A 238 18.35 13.58 -6.75
N SER A 239 18.06 14.87 -6.62
CA SER A 239 18.96 15.83 -5.96
C SER A 239 19.22 15.45 -4.49
N LEU A 240 18.15 15.11 -3.73
CA LEU A 240 18.27 14.68 -2.34
C LEU A 240 19.07 13.38 -2.20
N ILE A 241 18.84 12.41 -3.09
CA ILE A 241 19.55 11.12 -3.10
C ILE A 241 21.03 11.32 -3.42
N ASN A 242 21.33 12.08 -4.49
CA ASN A 242 22.71 12.43 -4.85
C ASN A 242 23.45 13.09 -3.68
N LYS A 243 22.81 14.06 -3.01
CA LYS A 243 23.38 14.76 -1.85
C LYS A 243 23.68 13.78 -0.71
N LYS A 244 22.74 12.89 -0.36
CA LYS A 244 22.93 11.91 0.73
C LYS A 244 24.05 10.91 0.41
N MET A 245 24.19 10.50 -0.85
CA MET A 245 25.18 9.52 -1.30
C MET A 245 26.52 10.13 -1.73
N ASN A 246 26.66 11.44 -1.67
CA ASN A 246 27.81 12.19 -2.20
C ASN A 246 28.10 11.83 -3.67
N LYS A 247 27.05 11.80 -4.50
CA LYS A 247 27.08 11.48 -5.93
C LYS A 247 26.61 12.69 -6.75
N LYS A 248 26.84 12.63 -8.09
CA LYS A 248 26.41 13.66 -9.07
C LYS A 248 25.82 13.01 -10.32
N VAL A 249 25.06 11.93 -10.16
CA VAL A 249 24.48 11.18 -11.27
C VAL A 249 23.30 11.97 -11.85
N GLN A 250 23.35 12.27 -13.14
CA GLN A 250 22.28 12.96 -13.86
C GLN A 250 21.26 11.96 -14.40
N PRO A 251 19.96 12.29 -14.39
CA PRO A 251 18.94 11.43 -14.98
C PRO A 251 19.00 11.45 -16.51
N ILE A 252 18.35 10.44 -17.13
CA ILE A 252 17.95 10.46 -18.53
C ILE A 252 16.45 10.70 -18.60
N PHE A 253 15.98 11.41 -19.62
CA PHE A 253 14.58 11.75 -19.82
C PHE A 253 13.99 10.94 -20.95
N VAL A 254 12.79 10.41 -20.74
CA VAL A 254 11.98 9.73 -21.76
C VAL A 254 10.73 10.58 -21.98
N LYS A 255 10.51 10.98 -23.24
CA LYS A 255 9.33 11.79 -23.58
C LYS A 255 8.04 11.00 -23.32
N GLN A 256 7.30 11.45 -22.33
CA GLN A 256 6.00 10.88 -21.94
C GLN A 256 5.21 11.95 -21.20
N GLU A 257 3.93 12.05 -21.48
CA GLU A 257 3.06 12.93 -20.72
C GLU A 257 2.96 12.44 -19.26
N GLN A 258 3.06 13.37 -18.33
CA GLN A 258 2.99 13.11 -16.91
C GLN A 258 2.11 14.14 -16.22
N HIS A 259 1.46 13.74 -15.15
CA HIS A 259 0.55 14.57 -14.38
C HIS A 259 0.97 14.62 -12.90
N ASP A 260 0.64 15.73 -12.25
CA ASP A 260 0.76 15.85 -10.81
C ASP A 260 -0.23 14.91 -10.11
N PHE A 261 0.23 14.23 -9.08
CA PHE A 261 -0.58 13.38 -8.20
C PHE A 261 -0.48 13.90 -6.77
N ILE A 262 -1.28 14.91 -6.45
CA ILE A 262 -1.30 15.55 -5.13
C ILE A 262 -2.64 15.19 -4.47
N ALA A 263 -2.60 14.35 -3.43
CA ALA A 263 -3.80 13.98 -2.69
C ALA A 263 -4.17 15.04 -1.65
N ASP A 264 -5.46 15.30 -1.53
CA ASP A 264 -6.01 15.95 -0.35
C ASP A 264 -5.98 14.96 0.83
N ILE A 265 -5.19 15.27 1.85
CA ILE A 265 -5.02 14.45 3.06
C ILE A 265 -5.76 15.05 4.27
N SER A 266 -6.70 15.96 4.02
CA SER A 266 -7.42 16.66 5.11
C SER A 266 -8.30 15.72 5.93
N ASN A 267 -8.97 14.75 5.29
CA ASN A 267 -9.77 13.75 5.99
C ASN A 267 -8.92 12.83 6.88
N MET A 268 -7.74 12.44 6.42
CA MET A 268 -6.77 11.70 7.23
C MET A 268 -6.43 12.47 8.51
N LYS A 269 -6.17 13.76 8.42
CA LYS A 269 -5.84 14.61 9.59
C LYS A 269 -7.05 14.85 10.48
N LYS A 270 -8.21 15.20 9.90
CA LYS A 270 -9.40 15.64 10.66
C LYS A 270 -10.16 14.47 11.28
N ILE A 271 -10.32 13.35 10.56
CA ILE A 271 -11.18 12.24 10.96
C ILE A 271 -10.35 11.13 11.62
N LEU A 272 -9.28 10.67 10.97
CA LEU A 272 -8.40 9.65 11.56
C LEU A 272 -7.50 10.21 12.67
N LYS A 273 -7.36 11.55 12.76
CA LYS A 273 -6.43 12.22 13.70
C LYS A 273 -4.99 11.79 13.49
N PHE A 274 -4.62 11.45 12.25
CA PHE A 274 -3.28 11.08 11.87
C PHE A 274 -2.62 12.18 11.03
N THR A 275 -1.34 12.45 11.30
CA THR A 275 -0.50 13.36 10.51
C THR A 275 0.86 12.69 10.29
N PRO A 276 1.32 12.57 9.03
CA PRO A 276 2.62 11.97 8.72
C PRO A 276 3.74 12.82 9.33
N LYS A 277 4.73 12.17 9.93
CA LYS A 277 5.81 12.81 10.69
C LYS A 277 7.12 12.85 9.93
N ILE A 278 7.34 11.88 9.03
CA ILE A 278 8.61 11.71 8.32
C ILE A 278 8.64 12.63 7.11
N LYS A 279 9.53 13.63 7.14
CA LYS A 279 9.79 14.49 5.99
C LYS A 279 10.52 13.71 4.89
N ILE A 280 10.32 14.10 3.63
CA ILE A 280 10.90 13.38 2.47
C ILE A 280 12.41 13.20 2.57
N LYS A 281 13.13 14.23 3.02
CA LYS A 281 14.59 14.19 3.22
C LYS A 281 14.99 13.13 4.23
N ASP A 282 14.28 13.05 5.36
CA ASP A 282 14.59 12.12 6.45
C ASP A 282 14.28 10.68 6.03
N GLY A 283 13.15 10.48 5.32
CA GLY A 283 12.78 9.18 4.78
C GLY A 283 13.78 8.68 3.72
N ILE A 284 14.27 9.56 2.83
CA ILE A 284 15.32 9.22 1.86
C ILE A 284 16.60 8.82 2.60
N ASN A 285 17.02 9.59 3.61
CA ASN A 285 18.21 9.26 4.40
C ASN A 285 18.12 7.89 5.04
N LYS A 286 17.01 7.60 5.72
CA LYS A 286 16.74 6.28 6.33
C LYS A 286 16.71 5.15 5.29
N THR A 287 16.20 5.42 4.09
CA THR A 287 16.14 4.42 3.02
C THR A 287 17.54 4.14 2.49
N VAL A 288 18.33 5.18 2.19
CA VAL A 288 19.70 5.04 1.68
C VAL A 288 20.61 4.27 2.65
N GLU A 289 20.44 4.45 3.97
CA GLU A 289 21.22 3.75 4.99
C GLU A 289 21.00 2.23 5.02
N LYS A 290 19.90 1.77 4.44
CA LYS A 290 19.55 0.34 4.34
C LYS A 290 19.94 -0.27 2.99
N PHE A 291 20.35 0.53 1.98
CA PHE A 291 20.83 0.08 0.68
C PHE A 291 22.34 -0.09 0.65
#